data_eda9b155c27a8d2d22c2cae5363f7e57
#
_entry.id   eda9b155c27a8d2d22c2cae5363f7e57
#
_cell.length_a   1.000
_cell.length_b   1.000
_cell.length_c   1.000
_cell.angle_alpha   90.00
_cell.angle_beta   90.00
_cell.angle_gamma   90.00
#
_symmetry.space_group_name_H-M   'P 1'
#
loop_
_entity.id
_entity.type
_entity.pdbx_description
1 polymer ?
#
loop_
_entity_poly.entity_id
_entity_poly.type
_entity_poly.pdbx_seq_one_letter_code
_entity_poly.pdbx_strand_id
1 'polypeptide(L)'
;SIGGTAGVYSLDRMRYGFTMNSGRLTITQSTDTPNGFANSLKVDITTAESSLNASSGAAIGQFIEGQDVQQFKKGTSDAEQYTLSFHVKSSVAGTYPLWFGIYGLSGGSTYYYWTNYTINSADTWEKKVITVKKQYFGIIKHS
;
A
#
# COMPACT_ATOMS: atom_id res chain seq x y z
N SER A 1 -19.16 -4.07 -5.02
CA SER A 1 -18.38 -5.27 -4.70
C SER A 1 -17.34 -5.48 -5.78
N ILE A 2 -16.09 -5.57 -5.37
CA ILE A 2 -14.96 -5.83 -6.26
C ILE A 2 -14.58 -7.29 -6.08
N GLY A 3 -14.60 -8.04 -7.16
CA GLY A 3 -14.14 -9.42 -7.22
C GLY A 3 -13.47 -9.70 -8.56
N GLY A 4 -12.50 -10.60 -8.59
CA GLY A 4 -11.76 -10.95 -9.78
C GLY A 4 -10.41 -10.25 -9.88
N THR A 5 -9.66 -10.54 -10.92
CA THR A 5 -8.32 -10.02 -11.18
C THR A 5 -8.42 -8.64 -11.82
N ALA A 6 -8.15 -7.56 -11.10
CA ALA A 6 -7.93 -6.27 -11.76
C ALA A 6 -7.28 -5.24 -10.82
N GLY A 7 -6.38 -4.44 -11.36
CA GLY A 7 -6.02 -3.16 -10.77
C GLY A 7 -7.02 -2.11 -11.23
N VAL A 8 -7.92 -1.68 -10.37
CA VAL A 8 -8.92 -0.65 -10.67
C VAL A 8 -8.52 0.64 -9.98
N TYR A 9 -8.50 1.75 -10.73
CA TYR A 9 -8.41 3.09 -10.15
C TYR A 9 -9.81 3.55 -9.75
N SER A 10 -10.02 3.91 -8.49
CA SER A 10 -11.35 4.34 -8.02
C SER A 10 -11.36 5.71 -7.34
N LEU A 11 -10.23 6.16 -6.84
CA LEU A 11 -10.03 7.49 -6.28
C LEU A 11 -8.73 8.03 -6.87
N ASP A 12 -8.56 9.35 -6.83
CA ASP A 12 -7.41 10.03 -7.38
C ASP A 12 -6.09 9.33 -6.97
N ARG A 13 -5.38 8.76 -7.95
CA ARG A 13 -4.10 8.05 -7.79
C ARG A 13 -4.12 6.78 -6.91
N MET A 14 -5.29 6.35 -6.43
CA MET A 14 -5.42 5.12 -5.66
C MET A 14 -5.69 3.93 -6.59
N ARG A 15 -4.91 2.88 -6.41
CA ARG A 15 -5.05 1.63 -7.14
C ARG A 15 -5.29 0.47 -6.17
N TYR A 16 -6.18 -0.42 -6.56
CA TYR A 16 -6.43 -1.67 -5.85
C TYR A 16 -5.87 -2.83 -6.65
N GLY A 17 -5.09 -3.67 -6.00
CA GLY A 17 -4.76 -5.00 -6.49
C GLY A 17 -5.57 -6.02 -5.70
N PHE A 18 -6.33 -6.85 -6.39
CA PHE A 18 -7.13 -7.88 -5.75
C PHE A 18 -7.09 -9.15 -6.57
N THR A 19 -6.55 -10.22 -6.01
CA THR A 19 -6.47 -11.55 -6.61
C THR A 19 -6.94 -12.57 -5.60
N MET A 20 -8.21 -12.93 -5.67
CA MET A 20 -8.88 -13.86 -4.76
C MET A 20 -9.86 -14.72 -5.57
N ASN A 21 -10.07 -15.95 -5.15
CA ASN A 21 -11.05 -16.85 -5.78
C ASN A 21 -12.46 -16.54 -5.29
N SER A 22 -12.70 -16.71 -4.01
CA SER A 22 -13.99 -16.54 -3.36
C SER A 22 -14.12 -15.25 -2.56
N GLY A 23 -13.01 -14.69 -2.09
CA GLY A 23 -12.98 -13.45 -1.32
C GLY A 23 -13.62 -12.27 -2.06
N ARG A 24 -14.28 -11.39 -1.33
CA ARG A 24 -14.89 -10.16 -1.85
C ARG A 24 -14.66 -9.03 -0.88
N LEU A 25 -14.50 -7.82 -1.41
CA LEU A 25 -14.41 -6.61 -0.63
C LEU A 25 -15.22 -5.48 -1.26
N THR A 26 -15.55 -4.50 -0.46
CA THR A 26 -16.08 -3.21 -0.92
C THR A 26 -15.16 -2.09 -0.46
N ILE A 27 -15.09 -1.05 -1.26
CA ILE A 27 -14.32 0.15 -0.97
C ILE A 27 -15.28 1.33 -1.02
N THR A 28 -15.34 2.08 0.07
CA THR A 28 -16.25 3.20 0.22
C THR A 28 -15.56 4.37 0.92
N GLN A 29 -16.13 5.55 0.72
CA GLN A 29 -15.81 6.70 1.56
C GLN A 29 -16.51 6.54 2.91
N SER A 30 -15.84 6.94 3.99
CA SER A 30 -16.36 6.89 5.35
C SER A 30 -16.13 8.21 6.06
N THR A 31 -17.05 8.58 6.92
CA THR A 31 -16.93 9.71 7.86
C THR A 31 -16.27 9.34 9.18
N ASP A 32 -16.00 8.05 9.40
CA ASP A 32 -15.14 7.59 10.51
C ASP A 32 -13.70 7.92 10.17
N THR A 33 -13.15 8.93 10.80
CA THR A 33 -11.85 9.53 10.44
C THR A 33 -11.00 9.82 11.67
N PRO A 34 -9.68 9.88 11.51
CA PRO A 34 -8.83 10.46 12.55
C PRO A 34 -9.07 11.96 12.64
N ASN A 35 -8.74 12.54 13.79
CA ASN A 35 -8.93 13.97 14.02
C ASN A 35 -8.22 14.81 12.95
N GLY A 36 -8.92 15.81 12.42
CA GLY A 36 -8.42 16.72 11.38
C GLY A 36 -8.69 16.26 9.92
N PHE A 37 -9.39 15.13 9.74
CA PHE A 37 -9.75 14.64 8.41
C PHE A 37 -11.29 14.56 8.25
N ALA A 38 -11.78 14.97 7.08
CA ALA A 38 -13.20 14.94 6.78
C ALA A 38 -13.70 13.54 6.38
N ASN A 39 -12.87 12.78 5.68
CA ASN A 39 -13.22 11.46 5.15
C ASN A 39 -12.04 10.51 5.21
N SER A 40 -12.33 9.22 5.24
CA SER A 40 -11.38 8.13 5.11
C SER A 40 -11.78 7.16 4.00
N LEU A 41 -10.82 6.36 3.57
CA LEU A 41 -11.07 5.21 2.71
C LEU A 41 -11.36 4.00 3.59
N LYS A 42 -12.56 3.44 3.47
CA LYS A 42 -12.95 2.20 4.14
C LYS A 42 -12.87 1.02 3.17
N VAL A 43 -12.17 -0.02 3.58
CA VAL A 43 -12.14 -1.32 2.92
C VAL A 43 -12.86 -2.32 3.82
N ASP A 44 -13.91 -2.91 3.30
CA ASP A 44 -14.75 -3.86 4.03
C ASP A 44 -14.68 -5.23 3.34
N ILE A 45 -14.21 -6.24 4.05
CA ILE A 45 -14.16 -7.62 3.56
C ILE A 45 -15.56 -8.22 3.71
N THR A 46 -16.29 -8.29 2.62
CA THR A 46 -17.68 -8.78 2.59
C THR A 46 -17.79 -10.29 2.47
N THR A 47 -16.73 -10.95 1.98
CA THR A 47 -16.62 -12.39 1.94
C THR A 47 -15.18 -12.77 2.19
N ALA A 48 -14.93 -13.59 3.19
CA ALA A 48 -13.59 -14.12 3.47
C ALA A 48 -13.12 -15.05 2.36
N GLU A 49 -11.82 -15.04 2.06
CA GLU A 49 -11.20 -16.03 1.19
C GLU A 49 -11.05 -17.34 1.95
N SER A 50 -11.63 -18.40 1.43
CA SER A 50 -11.60 -19.73 2.07
C SER A 50 -10.36 -20.54 1.74
N SER A 51 -9.63 -20.18 0.69
CA SER A 51 -8.46 -20.92 0.23
C SER A 51 -7.44 -19.95 -0.37
N LEU A 52 -6.44 -19.59 0.41
CA LEU A 52 -5.33 -18.78 -0.04
C LEU A 52 -4.31 -19.64 -0.81
N ASN A 53 -3.86 -19.16 -1.94
CA ASN A 53 -2.75 -19.73 -2.71
C ASN A 53 -1.64 -18.69 -2.88
N ALA A 54 -0.52 -19.09 -3.48
CA ALA A 54 0.66 -18.20 -3.62
C ALA A 54 0.40 -16.91 -4.41
N SER A 55 -0.64 -16.88 -5.24
CA SER A 55 -1.04 -15.69 -6.01
C SER A 55 -2.19 -14.91 -5.38
N SER A 56 -2.77 -15.38 -4.28
CA SER A 56 -3.84 -14.67 -3.59
C SER A 56 -3.29 -13.43 -2.88
N GLY A 57 -3.95 -12.30 -3.06
CA GLY A 57 -3.54 -11.07 -2.42
C GLY A 57 -4.57 -9.96 -2.54
N ALA A 58 -4.52 -9.04 -1.58
CA ALA A 58 -5.24 -7.79 -1.61
C ALA A 58 -4.28 -6.66 -1.26
N ALA A 59 -4.22 -5.64 -2.06
CA ALA A 59 -3.36 -4.49 -1.84
C ALA A 59 -4.07 -3.19 -2.21
N ILE A 60 -3.76 -2.15 -1.47
CA ILE A 60 -4.12 -0.78 -1.80
C ILE A 60 -2.82 0.01 -1.94
N GLY A 61 -2.68 0.71 -3.03
CA GLY A 61 -1.51 1.53 -3.30
C GLY A 61 -1.88 2.90 -3.83
N GLN A 62 -0.99 3.84 -3.64
CA GLN A 62 -1.04 5.15 -4.27
C GLN A 62 0.14 5.26 -5.23
N PHE A 63 -0.13 5.71 -6.46
CA PHE A 63 0.92 6.05 -7.41
C PHE A 63 1.27 7.52 -7.30
N ILE A 64 2.56 7.78 -7.19
CA ILE A 64 3.12 9.12 -7.20
C ILE A 64 3.96 9.23 -8.46
N GLU A 65 3.74 10.27 -9.23
CA GLU A 65 4.48 10.48 -10.48
C GLU A 65 5.95 10.79 -10.19
N GLY A 66 6.85 10.29 -11.05
CA GLY A 66 8.29 10.45 -10.87
C GLY A 66 8.73 11.91 -10.75
N GLN A 67 8.03 12.83 -11.44
CA GLN A 67 8.28 14.27 -11.35
C GLN A 67 8.03 14.84 -9.94
N ASP A 68 7.07 14.30 -9.19
CA ASP A 68 6.72 14.76 -7.84
C ASP A 68 7.71 14.27 -6.78
N VAL A 69 8.57 13.32 -7.12
CA VAL A 69 9.52 12.67 -6.19
C VAL A 69 10.98 12.77 -6.65
N GLN A 70 11.29 13.61 -7.64
CA GLN A 70 12.64 13.81 -8.16
C GLN A 70 13.64 14.20 -7.09
N GLN A 71 13.22 14.99 -6.09
CA GLN A 71 14.06 15.41 -4.97
C GLN A 71 14.62 14.24 -4.15
N PHE A 72 13.99 13.07 -4.21
CA PHE A 72 14.50 11.89 -3.52
C PHE A 72 15.66 11.21 -4.26
N LYS A 73 15.95 11.58 -5.51
CA LYS A 73 17.06 11.10 -6.35
C LYS A 73 17.21 9.58 -6.35
N LYS A 74 16.10 8.85 -6.28
CA LYS A 74 16.11 7.39 -6.20
C LYS A 74 16.73 6.76 -7.44
N GLY A 75 17.49 5.69 -7.24
CA GLY A 75 18.25 5.03 -8.30
C GLY A 75 19.62 5.64 -8.55
N THR A 76 20.05 6.64 -7.77
CA THR A 76 21.38 7.27 -7.87
C THR A 76 22.18 7.13 -6.57
N SER A 77 23.48 7.40 -6.62
CA SER A 77 24.35 7.46 -5.43
C SER A 77 23.89 8.53 -4.42
N ASP A 78 23.18 9.56 -4.89
CA ASP A 78 22.69 10.69 -4.10
C ASP A 78 21.27 10.49 -3.63
N ALA A 79 20.75 9.27 -3.67
CA ALA A 79 19.40 8.96 -3.20
C ALA A 79 19.19 9.47 -1.76
N GLU A 80 18.07 10.12 -1.51
CA GLU A 80 17.72 10.66 -0.20
C GLU A 80 16.80 9.68 0.55
N GLN A 81 16.82 9.76 1.89
CA GLN A 81 15.79 9.09 2.66
C GLN A 81 14.47 9.87 2.57
N TYR A 82 13.36 9.17 2.72
CA TYR A 82 12.04 9.78 2.81
C TYR A 82 11.20 9.11 3.88
N THR A 83 10.20 9.83 4.34
CA THR A 83 9.30 9.34 5.38
C THR A 83 7.87 9.33 4.84
N LEU A 84 7.22 8.18 4.96
CA LEU A 84 5.78 8.05 4.76
C LEU A 84 5.09 8.14 6.10
N SER A 85 4.06 8.99 6.20
CA SER A 85 3.16 8.99 7.35
C SER A 85 1.72 8.85 6.90
N PHE A 86 0.95 8.06 7.62
CA PHE A 86 -0.46 7.84 7.33
C PHE A 86 -1.21 7.47 8.61
N HIS A 87 -2.53 7.64 8.58
CA HIS A 87 -3.40 7.13 9.63
C HIS A 87 -4.06 5.84 9.16
N VAL A 88 -4.18 4.89 10.07
CA VAL A 88 -4.79 3.60 9.80
C VAL A 88 -5.61 3.14 11.01
N LYS A 89 -6.72 2.47 10.71
CA LYS A 89 -7.57 1.77 11.66
C LYS A 89 -7.94 0.41 11.08
N SER A 90 -7.95 -0.63 11.90
CA SER A 90 -8.40 -1.96 11.51
C SER A 90 -9.18 -2.59 12.65
N SER A 91 -10.16 -3.42 12.32
CA SER A 91 -10.87 -4.25 13.29
C SER A 91 -10.00 -5.38 13.87
N VAL A 92 -8.83 -5.61 13.29
CA VAL A 92 -7.86 -6.62 13.74
C VAL A 92 -6.55 -5.94 14.05
N ALA A 93 -6.08 -6.04 15.29
CA ALA A 93 -4.72 -5.64 15.67
C ALA A 93 -3.71 -6.66 15.11
N GLY A 94 -2.53 -6.21 14.73
CA GLY A 94 -1.52 -7.10 14.16
C GLY A 94 -0.49 -6.37 13.30
N THR A 95 0.36 -7.15 12.64
CA THR A 95 1.41 -6.65 11.76
C THR A 95 0.97 -6.75 10.32
N TYR A 96 1.07 -5.63 9.61
CA TYR A 96 0.63 -5.48 8.23
C TYR A 96 1.82 -5.17 7.33
N PRO A 97 1.91 -5.80 6.15
CA PRO A 97 2.97 -5.52 5.21
C PRO A 97 2.76 -4.16 4.53
N LEU A 98 3.85 -3.49 4.22
CA LEU A 98 3.91 -2.29 3.41
C LEU A 98 5.06 -2.42 2.43
N TRP A 99 4.85 -1.98 1.21
CA TRP A 99 5.90 -1.96 0.20
C TRP A 99 5.91 -0.65 -0.59
N PHE A 100 7.09 -0.27 -1.03
CA PHE A 100 7.32 0.84 -1.94
C PHE A 100 7.89 0.27 -3.23
N GLY A 101 7.34 0.68 -4.37
CA GLY A 101 7.81 0.25 -5.66
C GLY A 101 8.23 1.43 -6.52
N ILE A 102 9.33 1.28 -7.25
CA ILE A 102 9.72 2.18 -8.32
C ILE A 102 9.55 1.44 -9.64
N TYR A 103 8.72 2.00 -10.51
CA TYR A 103 8.38 1.45 -11.80
C TYR A 103 8.99 2.28 -12.93
N GLY A 104 9.14 1.67 -14.10
CA GLY A 104 9.52 2.40 -15.32
C GLY A 104 10.98 2.79 -15.40
N LEU A 105 11.86 2.13 -14.67
CA LEU A 105 13.29 2.33 -14.80
C LEU A 105 13.80 1.75 -16.13
N SER A 106 14.95 2.26 -16.59
CA SER A 106 15.60 1.77 -17.81
C SER A 106 15.76 0.25 -17.76
N GLY A 107 15.37 -0.43 -18.87
CA GLY A 107 15.38 -1.88 -18.96
C GLY A 107 14.14 -2.57 -18.37
N GLY A 108 13.06 -1.83 -18.04
CA GLY A 108 11.80 -2.41 -17.54
C GLY A 108 11.88 -2.96 -16.11
N SER A 109 12.93 -2.63 -15.39
CA SER A 109 13.13 -3.11 -14.01
C SER A 109 12.20 -2.41 -13.04
N THR A 110 11.69 -3.18 -12.07
CA THR A 110 10.92 -2.67 -10.93
C THR A 110 11.66 -3.01 -9.65
N TYR A 111 11.83 -2.04 -8.77
CA TYR A 111 12.44 -2.24 -7.46
C TYR A 111 11.41 -2.11 -6.38
N TYR A 112 11.47 -3.01 -5.39
CA TYR A 112 10.59 -3.02 -4.24
C TYR A 112 11.38 -2.91 -2.95
N TYR A 113 10.86 -2.11 -2.03
CA TYR A 113 11.26 -2.10 -0.63
C TYR A 113 10.09 -2.57 0.22
N TRP A 114 10.30 -3.66 0.96
CA TRP A 114 9.29 -4.25 1.85
C TRP A 114 9.59 -3.90 3.29
N THR A 115 8.55 -3.56 4.02
CA THR A 115 8.58 -3.33 5.46
C THR A 115 7.23 -3.70 6.06
N ASN A 116 7.10 -3.55 7.36
CA ASN A 116 5.85 -3.81 8.06
C ASN A 116 5.53 -2.63 8.99
N TYR A 117 4.27 -2.51 9.34
CA TYR A 117 3.80 -1.67 10.44
C TYR A 117 2.84 -2.46 11.32
N THR A 118 2.77 -2.12 12.61
CA THR A 118 1.90 -2.81 13.58
C THR A 118 0.74 -1.90 13.95
N ILE A 119 -0.48 -2.43 13.89
CA ILE A 119 -1.66 -1.83 14.51
C ILE A 119 -1.76 -2.42 15.91
N ASN A 120 -1.65 -1.59 16.93
CA ASN A 120 -1.56 -2.03 18.32
C ASN A 120 -2.93 -2.31 18.93
N SER A 121 -3.95 -1.54 18.52
CA SER A 121 -5.30 -1.65 19.06
C SER A 121 -6.34 -1.74 17.95
N ALA A 122 -7.20 -2.75 18.02
CA ALA A 122 -8.34 -2.86 17.12
C ALA A 122 -9.24 -1.63 17.24
N ASP A 123 -9.90 -1.29 16.13
CA ASP A 123 -10.89 -0.20 16.02
C ASP A 123 -10.42 1.19 16.50
N THR A 124 -9.09 1.39 16.52
CA THR A 124 -8.47 2.64 16.96
C THR A 124 -7.65 3.26 15.83
N TRP A 125 -7.84 4.58 15.59
CA TRP A 125 -7.02 5.31 14.64
C TRP A 125 -5.61 5.51 15.17
N GLU A 126 -4.63 5.04 14.43
CA GLU A 126 -3.22 5.17 14.76
C GLU A 126 -2.46 5.87 13.61
N LYS A 127 -1.59 6.83 13.96
CA LYS A 127 -0.64 7.41 13.01
C LYS A 127 0.57 6.52 12.89
N LYS A 128 0.93 6.14 11.67
CA LYS A 128 2.16 5.42 11.37
C LYS A 128 3.15 6.34 10.68
N VAL A 129 4.42 6.19 11.03
CA VAL A 129 5.54 6.95 10.46
C VAL A 129 6.63 5.96 10.09
N ILE A 130 6.93 5.84 8.82
CA ILE A 130 7.87 4.85 8.28
C ILE A 130 8.93 5.57 7.46
N THR A 131 10.18 5.43 7.89
CA THR A 131 11.33 6.03 7.19
C THR A 131 12.00 5.00 6.30
N VAL A 132 12.07 5.30 5.01
CA VAL A 132 12.78 4.50 4.02
C VAL A 132 14.19 5.06 3.86
N LYS A 133 15.17 4.30 4.33
CA LYS A 133 16.57 4.71 4.33
C LYS A 133 17.16 4.79 2.92
N LYS A 134 18.24 5.55 2.79
CA LYS A 134 18.98 5.81 1.55
C LYS A 134 19.41 4.54 0.79
N GLN A 135 19.76 3.47 1.50
CA GLN A 135 20.45 2.27 0.97
C GLN A 135 19.53 1.16 0.43
N TYR A 136 18.21 1.29 0.50
CA TYR A 136 17.30 0.14 0.31
C TYR A 136 16.63 0.03 -1.07
N PHE A 137 17.19 0.62 -2.10
CA PHE A 137 16.91 0.17 -3.46
C PHE A 137 18.04 -0.75 -3.98
N GLY A 138 18.42 -1.69 -3.16
CA GLY A 138 19.22 -2.83 -3.54
C GLY A 138 18.37 -3.84 -4.31
N ILE A 139 18.89 -4.29 -5.39
CA ILE A 139 18.34 -5.19 -6.41
C ILE A 139 17.73 -6.44 -5.75
N ILE A 140 16.42 -6.53 -5.64
CA ILE A 140 15.74 -7.82 -5.63
C ILE A 140 15.21 -7.99 -7.05
N LYS A 141 16.01 -8.60 -7.91
CA LYS A 141 15.53 -9.12 -9.19
C LYS A 141 14.65 -10.33 -8.87
N HIS A 142 13.35 -10.23 -9.04
CA HIS A 142 12.54 -11.41 -9.24
C HIS A 142 12.66 -11.80 -10.71
N SER A 143 13.42 -12.88 -10.93
CA SER A 143 13.42 -13.63 -12.20
C SER A 143 12.13 -14.41 -12.35
#